data_f73c13da4ca669ac8caa77a4e99efaff
#
_entry.id   f73c13da4ca669ac8caa77a4e99efaff
#
_cell.length_a   1.000
_cell.length_b   1.000
_cell.length_c   1.000
_cell.angle_alpha   90.00
_cell.angle_beta   90.00
_cell.angle_gamma   90.00
#
_symmetry.space_group_name_H-M   'P 1'
#
loop_
_entity.id
_entity.type
_entity.pdbx_description
1 polymer ?
#
loop_
_entity_poly.entity_id
_entity_poly.type
_entity_poly.pdbx_seq_one_letter_code
_entity_poly.pdbx_strand_id
1 'polypeptide(L)'
;MECSWAKVHTSQDGIASVQRAEGRYRLMPGILAALRDRANPFSILTKGTLILRDLELLRQAAGVTDVGVSVSVGFTDTELWRTVEPGTPAPERRLEVVRTLAAHGIGCGVLMAPVIPFLGDRPEQLRATVRAIAAAGATSVTPLVLHLRPGAREWFMSWLGQHHPYLVNRYERLYAEGVYAPKWYQRRITRQVHDLAREYGIGPTRAEMPHRLRPAGHPVTGSPDHGSPASGPSSSGPSASASRHSDASTSGPTQLSLL
;
A
#
# COMPACT_ATOMS: atom_id res chain seq x y z
N MET A 1 -16.46 21.57 -6.78
CA MET A 1 -16.88 20.14 -6.66
C MET A 1 -15.64 19.36 -6.26
N GLU A 2 -15.53 19.00 -4.98
CA GLU A 2 -14.41 18.16 -4.52
C GLU A 2 -14.62 16.77 -5.07
N CYS A 3 -13.69 16.31 -5.92
CA CYS A 3 -13.68 14.92 -6.38
C CYS A 3 -13.31 14.01 -5.19
N SER A 4 -14.31 13.42 -4.57
CA SER A 4 -14.12 12.40 -3.56
C SER A 4 -13.53 11.14 -4.20
N TRP A 5 -12.28 10.82 -3.85
CA TRP A 5 -11.61 9.61 -4.32
C TRP A 5 -12.13 8.39 -3.56
N ALA A 6 -12.70 7.44 -4.27
CA ALA A 6 -12.98 6.13 -3.70
C ALA A 6 -11.66 5.34 -3.58
N LYS A 7 -11.22 5.10 -2.33
CA LYS A 7 -10.08 4.22 -2.05
C LYS A 7 -10.60 2.81 -1.84
N VAL A 8 -10.33 1.93 -2.79
CA VAL A 8 -10.57 0.50 -2.61
C VAL A 8 -9.36 -0.08 -1.88
N HIS A 9 -9.42 -0.07 -0.56
CA HIS A 9 -8.44 -0.76 0.26
C HIS A 9 -8.88 -2.21 0.43
N THR A 10 -8.08 -3.14 -0.05
CA THR A 10 -8.15 -4.50 0.48
C THR A 10 -7.57 -4.43 1.89
N SER A 11 -8.43 -4.42 2.92
CA SER A 11 -8.01 -4.31 4.31
C SER A 11 -7.04 -5.42 4.69
N GLN A 12 -6.07 -5.08 5.50
CA GLN A 12 -4.89 -5.90 5.79
C GLN A 12 -5.16 -7.09 6.71
N ASP A 13 -6.22 -7.03 7.49
CA ASP A 13 -6.57 -8.08 8.47
C ASP A 13 -7.05 -9.39 7.82
N GLY A 14 -7.04 -9.45 6.50
CA GLY A 14 -7.52 -10.58 5.75
C GLY A 14 -6.92 -10.74 4.36
N ILE A 15 -5.68 -10.30 4.08
CA ILE A 15 -5.13 -10.36 2.71
C ILE A 15 -5.24 -11.77 2.12
N ALA A 16 -4.94 -12.82 2.90
CA ALA A 16 -5.13 -14.19 2.45
C ALA A 16 -6.61 -14.59 2.38
N SER A 17 -7.49 -14.03 3.23
CA SER A 17 -8.93 -14.30 3.18
C SER A 17 -9.65 -13.43 2.14
N VAL A 18 -9.24 -12.18 1.95
CA VAL A 18 -9.78 -11.32 0.89
C VAL A 18 -9.40 -11.84 -0.49
N GLN A 19 -8.16 -12.29 -0.71
CA GLN A 19 -7.79 -12.92 -1.97
C GLN A 19 -8.56 -14.21 -2.23
N ARG A 20 -8.78 -15.04 -1.21
CA ARG A 20 -9.62 -16.25 -1.33
C ARG A 20 -11.08 -15.89 -1.59
N ALA A 21 -11.62 -14.89 -0.90
CA ALA A 21 -12.97 -14.39 -1.12
C ALA A 21 -13.10 -13.81 -2.53
N GLU A 22 -12.16 -12.97 -2.97
CA GLU A 22 -12.15 -12.41 -4.32
C GLU A 22 -11.99 -13.49 -5.40
N GLY A 23 -11.15 -14.49 -5.18
CA GLY A 23 -11.02 -15.65 -6.05
C GLY A 23 -12.35 -16.41 -6.21
N ARG A 24 -13.15 -16.49 -5.15
CA ARG A 24 -14.44 -17.19 -5.11
C ARG A 24 -15.60 -16.34 -5.61
N TYR A 25 -15.73 -15.12 -5.10
CA TYR A 25 -16.93 -14.29 -5.31
C TYR A 25 -16.79 -13.29 -6.48
N ARG A 26 -15.56 -13.01 -6.93
CA ARG A 26 -15.24 -12.13 -8.07
C ARG A 26 -15.95 -10.76 -7.97
N LEU A 27 -15.85 -10.11 -6.82
CA LEU A 27 -16.51 -8.84 -6.55
C LEU A 27 -15.83 -7.65 -7.25
N MET A 28 -14.50 -7.71 -7.40
CA MET A 28 -13.70 -6.61 -7.97
C MET A 28 -14.13 -6.23 -9.40
N PRO A 29 -14.42 -7.18 -10.33
CA PRO A 29 -14.87 -6.80 -11.65
C PRO A 29 -16.13 -5.94 -11.64
N GLY A 30 -17.12 -6.28 -10.80
CA GLY A 30 -18.35 -5.49 -10.67
C GLY A 30 -18.11 -4.10 -10.08
N ILE A 31 -17.23 -4.00 -9.06
CA ILE A 31 -16.86 -2.72 -8.46
C ILE A 31 -16.13 -1.83 -9.48
N LEU A 32 -15.15 -2.37 -10.20
CA LEU A 32 -14.38 -1.64 -11.22
C LEU A 32 -15.27 -1.18 -12.38
N ALA A 33 -16.21 -2.03 -12.83
CA ALA A 33 -17.18 -1.67 -13.85
C ALA A 33 -18.07 -0.50 -13.40
N ALA A 34 -18.59 -0.56 -12.18
CA ALA A 34 -19.43 0.50 -11.63
C ALA A 34 -18.68 1.83 -11.47
N LEU A 35 -17.39 1.81 -11.10
CA LEU A 35 -16.54 2.99 -11.01
C LEU A 35 -16.24 3.57 -12.40
N ARG A 36 -15.91 2.71 -13.37
CA ARG A 36 -15.70 3.10 -14.77
C ARG A 36 -16.96 3.77 -15.37
N ASP A 37 -18.11 3.12 -15.20
CA ASP A 37 -19.37 3.57 -15.82
C ASP A 37 -19.85 4.93 -15.29
N ARG A 38 -19.38 5.29 -14.08
CA ARG A 38 -19.63 6.61 -13.47
C ARG A 38 -18.47 7.59 -13.63
N ALA A 39 -17.41 7.20 -14.37
CA ALA A 39 -16.16 7.97 -14.46
C ALA A 39 -15.62 8.42 -13.11
N ASN A 40 -15.77 7.58 -12.06
CA ASN A 40 -15.36 7.91 -10.72
C ASN A 40 -13.87 7.57 -10.51
N PRO A 41 -13.01 8.53 -10.15
CA PRO A 41 -11.60 8.26 -9.89
C PRO A 41 -11.41 7.27 -8.74
N PHE A 42 -10.45 6.35 -8.91
CA PHE A 42 -10.15 5.36 -7.86
C PHE A 42 -8.68 4.96 -7.83
N SER A 43 -8.29 4.37 -6.71
CA SER A 43 -6.98 3.75 -6.57
C SER A 43 -7.06 2.39 -5.91
N ILE A 44 -6.16 1.49 -6.34
CA ILE A 44 -6.04 0.13 -5.82
C ILE A 44 -4.66 -0.04 -5.22
N LEU A 45 -4.60 -0.52 -3.97
CA LEU A 45 -3.38 -1.02 -3.35
C LEU A 45 -3.55 -2.51 -3.09
N THR A 46 -2.61 -3.33 -3.57
CA THR A 46 -2.70 -4.78 -3.43
C THR A 46 -1.32 -5.42 -3.16
N LYS A 47 -1.33 -6.58 -2.48
CA LYS A 47 -0.23 -7.56 -2.47
C LYS A 47 -0.51 -8.73 -3.40
N GLY A 48 -1.72 -8.80 -3.96
CA GLY A 48 -2.23 -9.95 -4.71
C GLY A 48 -1.96 -9.88 -6.20
N THR A 49 -1.96 -11.05 -6.82
CA THR A 49 -1.80 -11.21 -8.28
C THR A 49 -3.13 -11.19 -9.03
N LEU A 50 -4.26 -11.27 -8.32
CA LEU A 50 -5.60 -11.34 -8.94
C LEU A 50 -5.98 -10.09 -9.72
N ILE A 51 -5.34 -8.95 -9.45
CA ILE A 51 -5.53 -7.72 -10.23
C ILE A 51 -5.26 -7.91 -11.72
N LEU A 52 -4.36 -8.84 -12.07
CA LEU A 52 -4.03 -9.13 -13.48
C LEU A 52 -5.21 -9.74 -14.26
N ARG A 53 -6.16 -10.35 -13.58
CA ARG A 53 -7.39 -10.85 -14.19
C ARG A 53 -8.25 -9.72 -14.75
N ASP A 54 -8.15 -8.54 -14.14
CA ASP A 54 -9.04 -7.41 -14.42
C ASP A 54 -8.34 -6.31 -15.25
N LEU A 55 -7.21 -6.65 -15.94
CA LEU A 55 -6.39 -5.71 -16.73
C LEU A 55 -7.19 -4.93 -17.77
N GLU A 56 -8.03 -5.62 -18.54
CA GLU A 56 -8.81 -4.97 -19.58
C GLU A 56 -9.83 -3.97 -19.00
N LEU A 57 -10.42 -4.32 -17.86
CA LEU A 57 -11.34 -3.43 -17.16
C LEU A 57 -10.63 -2.20 -16.59
N LEU A 58 -9.42 -2.38 -16.05
CA LEU A 58 -8.57 -1.28 -15.60
C LEU A 58 -8.17 -0.36 -16.75
N ARG A 59 -7.83 -0.92 -17.91
CA ARG A 59 -7.50 -0.17 -19.13
C ARG A 59 -8.70 0.65 -19.63
N GLN A 60 -9.88 0.06 -19.66
CA GLN A 60 -11.12 0.75 -20.00
C GLN A 60 -11.44 1.88 -19.01
N ALA A 61 -11.31 1.62 -17.71
CA ALA A 61 -11.51 2.64 -16.68
C ALA A 61 -10.52 3.80 -16.83
N ALA A 62 -9.24 3.51 -17.11
CA ALA A 62 -8.21 4.53 -17.33
C ALA A 62 -8.48 5.39 -18.58
N GLY A 63 -9.29 4.92 -19.54
CA GLY A 63 -9.73 5.68 -20.69
C GLY A 63 -10.78 6.75 -20.37
N VAL A 64 -11.48 6.64 -19.24
CA VAL A 64 -12.60 7.52 -18.87
C VAL A 64 -12.40 8.26 -17.55
N THR A 65 -11.51 7.79 -16.69
CA THR A 65 -11.25 8.41 -15.38
C THR A 65 -9.81 8.20 -14.91
N ASP A 66 -9.42 8.88 -13.84
CA ASP A 66 -8.10 8.67 -13.21
C ASP A 66 -8.08 7.33 -12.45
N VAL A 67 -7.16 6.43 -12.82
CA VAL A 67 -6.95 5.14 -12.18
C VAL A 67 -5.53 5.08 -11.60
N GLY A 68 -5.43 4.79 -10.31
CA GLY A 68 -4.16 4.55 -9.64
C GLY A 68 -4.00 3.08 -9.27
N VAL A 69 -2.85 2.48 -9.58
CA VAL A 69 -2.52 1.13 -9.13
C VAL A 69 -1.21 1.16 -8.37
N SER A 70 -1.19 0.49 -7.22
CA SER A 70 0.01 0.30 -6.41
C SER A 70 0.11 -1.14 -5.92
N VAL A 71 1.33 -1.67 -5.97
CA VAL A 71 1.63 -3.01 -5.45
C VAL A 71 2.54 -2.89 -4.24
N SER A 72 2.21 -3.60 -3.17
CA SER A 72 3.04 -3.59 -1.96
C SER A 72 4.19 -4.61 -2.08
N VAL A 73 5.44 -4.12 -2.04
CA VAL A 73 6.68 -4.93 -2.05
C VAL A 73 7.63 -4.36 -1.02
N GLY A 74 7.66 -4.91 0.19
CA GLY A 74 8.50 -4.38 1.29
C GLY A 74 9.98 -4.67 1.13
N PHE A 75 10.30 -5.81 0.56
CA PHE A 75 11.66 -6.35 0.38
C PHE A 75 11.65 -7.46 -0.68
N THR A 76 12.85 -7.85 -1.14
CA THR A 76 13.03 -8.94 -2.13
C THR A 76 13.64 -10.20 -1.51
N ASP A 77 13.99 -10.17 -0.23
CA ASP A 77 14.54 -11.31 0.49
C ASP A 77 13.49 -12.42 0.64
N THR A 78 13.72 -13.55 -0.01
CA THR A 78 12.79 -14.69 -0.02
C THR A 78 12.78 -15.43 1.32
N GLU A 79 13.90 -15.51 2.03
CA GLU A 79 13.98 -16.16 3.33
C GLU A 79 13.20 -15.35 4.38
N LEU A 80 13.39 -14.05 4.37
CA LEU A 80 12.61 -13.14 5.23
C LEU A 80 11.12 -13.24 4.90
N TRP A 81 10.75 -13.26 3.60
CA TRP A 81 9.36 -13.41 3.20
C TRP A 81 8.72 -14.71 3.71
N ARG A 82 9.42 -15.85 3.58
CA ARG A 82 8.89 -17.16 4.03
C ARG A 82 8.52 -17.18 5.50
N THR A 83 9.22 -16.44 6.32
CA THR A 83 9.01 -16.42 7.76
C THR A 83 8.06 -15.32 8.23
N VAL A 84 8.07 -14.16 7.56
CA VAL A 84 7.29 -12.97 7.98
C VAL A 84 5.94 -12.88 7.29
N GLU A 85 5.87 -13.23 6.01
CA GLU A 85 4.65 -13.11 5.19
C GLU A 85 4.30 -14.38 4.41
N PRO A 86 4.35 -15.59 5.00
CA PRO A 86 4.21 -16.85 4.25
C PRO A 86 2.84 -17.01 3.55
N GLY A 87 1.82 -16.31 4.02
CA GLY A 87 0.47 -16.34 3.45
C GLY A 87 0.24 -15.42 2.25
N THR A 88 1.29 -14.68 1.81
CA THR A 88 1.17 -13.71 0.72
C THR A 88 1.96 -14.18 -0.52
N PRO A 89 1.65 -13.69 -1.74
CA PRO A 89 2.48 -13.95 -2.89
C PRO A 89 3.94 -13.52 -2.67
N ALA A 90 4.88 -14.34 -3.14
CA ALA A 90 6.31 -14.03 -3.04
C ALA A 90 6.64 -12.67 -3.67
N PRO A 91 7.69 -11.96 -3.19
CA PRO A 91 8.09 -10.66 -3.73
C PRO A 91 8.26 -10.65 -5.25
N GLU A 92 8.86 -11.69 -5.81
CA GLU A 92 9.02 -11.90 -7.25
C GLU A 92 7.67 -11.87 -8.00
N ARG A 93 6.66 -12.57 -7.46
CA ARG A 93 5.32 -12.61 -8.06
C ARG A 93 4.62 -11.26 -7.99
N ARG A 94 4.90 -10.47 -6.95
CA ARG A 94 4.38 -9.10 -6.84
C ARG A 94 5.07 -8.16 -7.84
N LEU A 95 6.39 -8.31 -8.06
CA LEU A 95 7.12 -7.57 -9.09
C LEU A 95 6.66 -7.96 -10.51
N GLU A 96 6.28 -9.22 -10.71
CA GLU A 96 5.67 -9.66 -11.97
C GLU A 96 4.35 -8.92 -12.26
N VAL A 97 3.54 -8.67 -11.23
CA VAL A 97 2.33 -7.83 -11.38
C VAL A 97 2.69 -6.44 -11.88
N VAL A 98 3.74 -5.82 -11.31
CA VAL A 98 4.21 -4.50 -11.75
C VAL A 98 4.65 -4.53 -13.21
N ARG A 99 5.46 -5.51 -13.62
CA ARG A 99 5.91 -5.69 -15.02
C ARG A 99 4.75 -5.84 -15.98
N THR A 100 3.79 -6.70 -15.62
CA THR A 100 2.61 -6.96 -16.46
C THR A 100 1.75 -5.71 -16.63
N LEU A 101 1.51 -4.96 -15.56
CA LEU A 101 0.77 -3.69 -15.63
C LEU A 101 1.50 -2.68 -16.52
N ALA A 102 2.81 -2.51 -16.33
CA ALA A 102 3.64 -1.61 -17.14
C ALA A 102 3.62 -2.00 -18.63
N ALA A 103 3.74 -3.30 -18.96
CA ALA A 103 3.67 -3.81 -20.33
C ALA A 103 2.32 -3.54 -21.01
N HIS A 104 1.24 -3.38 -20.23
CA HIS A 104 -0.09 -3.01 -20.73
C HIS A 104 -0.36 -1.50 -20.67
N GLY A 105 0.67 -0.68 -20.47
CA GLY A 105 0.54 0.79 -20.40
C GLY A 105 -0.14 1.30 -19.12
N ILE A 106 -0.30 0.45 -18.10
CA ILE A 106 -0.90 0.84 -16.83
C ILE A 106 0.22 1.21 -15.86
N GLY A 107 0.35 2.51 -15.56
CA GLY A 107 1.33 3.00 -14.58
C GLY A 107 1.08 2.38 -13.19
N CYS A 108 2.12 1.78 -12.62
CA CYS A 108 2.04 1.13 -11.33
C CYS A 108 3.07 1.69 -10.36
N GLY A 109 2.60 2.20 -9.21
CA GLY A 109 3.46 2.55 -8.08
C GLY A 109 3.79 1.34 -7.23
N VAL A 110 4.88 1.41 -6.46
CA VAL A 110 5.20 0.42 -5.46
C VAL A 110 5.18 1.06 -4.07
N LEU A 111 4.36 0.50 -3.18
CA LEU A 111 4.46 0.77 -1.76
C LEU A 111 5.50 -0.19 -1.18
N MET A 112 6.71 0.32 -0.87
CA MET A 112 7.77 -0.46 -0.24
C MET A 112 7.47 -0.63 1.25
N ALA A 113 6.56 -1.57 1.56
CA ALA A 113 5.94 -1.74 2.87
C ALA A 113 5.67 -3.21 3.21
N PRO A 114 6.07 -3.60 4.44
CA PRO A 114 6.86 -2.83 5.39
C PRO A 114 8.36 -2.88 5.08
N VAL A 115 9.08 -1.78 5.33
CA VAL A 115 10.53 -1.84 5.54
C VAL A 115 10.75 -2.29 6.97
N ILE A 116 11.31 -3.48 7.15
CA ILE A 116 11.47 -4.12 8.47
C ILE A 116 12.79 -3.67 9.08
N PRO A 117 12.80 -2.91 10.18
CA PRO A 117 14.02 -2.45 10.82
C PRO A 117 15.00 -3.58 11.13
N PHE A 118 16.29 -3.36 10.85
CA PHE A 118 17.40 -4.28 11.09
C PHE A 118 17.41 -5.58 10.26
N LEU A 119 16.30 -5.90 9.58
CA LEU A 119 16.16 -7.13 8.77
C LEU A 119 16.01 -6.85 7.27
N GLY A 120 15.39 -5.74 6.90
CA GLY A 120 15.16 -5.36 5.49
C GLY A 120 15.64 -3.94 5.16
N ASP A 121 16.37 -3.27 6.06
CA ASP A 121 16.75 -1.86 5.94
C ASP A 121 18.25 -1.59 5.81
N ARG A 122 19.06 -2.63 5.62
CA ARG A 122 20.48 -2.44 5.29
C ARG A 122 20.62 -1.78 3.92
N PRO A 123 21.64 -0.93 3.70
CA PRO A 123 21.81 -0.22 2.44
C PRO A 123 21.78 -1.14 1.21
N GLU A 124 22.40 -2.33 1.31
CA GLU A 124 22.45 -3.32 0.24
C GLU A 124 21.06 -3.92 -0.05
N GLN A 125 20.26 -4.18 1.00
CA GLN A 125 18.92 -4.72 0.87
C GLN A 125 17.95 -3.67 0.29
N LEU A 126 18.03 -2.43 0.75
CA LEU A 126 17.25 -1.32 0.18
C LEU A 126 17.60 -1.12 -1.29
N ARG A 127 18.90 -1.12 -1.63
CA ARG A 127 19.40 -1.01 -3.02
C ARG A 127 18.86 -2.15 -3.89
N ALA A 128 19.01 -3.40 -3.43
CA ALA A 128 18.52 -4.57 -4.16
C ALA A 128 17.01 -4.50 -4.43
N THR A 129 16.24 -4.10 -3.42
CA THR A 129 14.78 -3.98 -3.52
C THR A 129 14.38 -2.84 -4.47
N VAL A 130 14.96 -1.64 -4.35
CA VAL A 130 14.64 -0.51 -5.23
C VAL A 130 15.06 -0.81 -6.67
N ARG A 131 16.23 -1.44 -6.89
CA ARG A 131 16.68 -1.88 -8.22
C ARG A 131 15.68 -2.85 -8.85
N ALA A 132 15.19 -3.83 -8.08
CA ALA A 132 14.19 -4.80 -8.57
C ALA A 132 12.84 -4.13 -8.91
N ILE A 133 12.42 -3.15 -8.11
CA ILE A 133 11.23 -2.32 -8.34
C ILE A 133 11.40 -1.52 -9.64
N ALA A 134 12.54 -0.88 -9.84
CA ALA A 134 12.85 -0.14 -11.08
C ALA A 134 12.86 -1.05 -12.31
N ALA A 135 13.53 -2.21 -12.21
CA ALA A 135 13.58 -3.20 -13.29
C ALA A 135 12.20 -3.79 -13.63
N ALA A 136 11.24 -3.72 -12.70
CA ALA A 136 9.85 -4.11 -12.97
C ALA A 136 9.05 -3.00 -13.68
N GLY A 137 9.62 -1.81 -13.91
CA GLY A 137 8.94 -0.70 -14.58
C GLY A 137 7.98 0.08 -13.66
N ALA A 138 8.24 0.08 -12.37
CA ALA A 138 7.45 0.88 -11.43
C ALA A 138 7.62 2.38 -11.72
N THR A 139 6.52 3.12 -11.66
CA THR A 139 6.50 4.57 -11.91
C THR A 139 6.83 5.39 -10.66
N SER A 140 6.70 4.80 -9.47
CA SER A 140 7.13 5.40 -8.20
C SER A 140 7.41 4.34 -7.15
N VAL A 141 8.11 4.74 -6.09
CA VAL A 141 8.28 3.94 -4.88
C VAL A 141 8.08 4.81 -3.63
N THR A 142 7.27 4.32 -2.71
CA THR A 142 7.00 4.98 -1.43
C THR A 142 7.35 4.04 -0.29
N PRO A 143 8.39 4.33 0.51
CA PRO A 143 8.75 3.48 1.64
C PRO A 143 7.84 3.73 2.85
N LEU A 144 7.47 2.66 3.52
CA LEU A 144 6.77 2.71 4.80
C LEU A 144 7.46 1.77 5.78
N VAL A 145 8.03 2.35 6.84
CA VAL A 145 8.67 1.57 7.92
C VAL A 145 7.60 0.83 8.71
N LEU A 146 7.90 -0.40 9.09
CA LEU A 146 7.02 -1.23 9.93
C LEU A 146 6.42 -0.44 11.08
N HIS A 147 5.12 -0.56 11.26
CA HIS A 147 4.43 -0.06 12.44
C HIS A 147 3.73 -1.21 13.18
N LEU A 148 3.88 -1.21 14.49
CA LEU A 148 3.46 -2.29 15.37
C LEU A 148 2.19 -1.89 16.12
N ARG A 149 1.04 -2.04 15.46
CA ARG A 149 -0.27 -1.84 16.09
C ARG A 149 -0.55 -2.93 17.13
N PRO A 150 -1.44 -2.69 18.08
CA PRO A 150 -1.93 -3.75 18.98
C PRO A 150 -2.37 -4.99 18.20
N GLY A 151 -2.05 -6.16 18.70
CA GLY A 151 -2.25 -7.44 17.99
C GLY A 151 -1.09 -7.79 17.06
N ALA A 152 -0.73 -6.91 16.13
CA ALA A 152 0.42 -7.12 15.24
C ALA A 152 1.76 -7.06 16.01
N ARG A 153 1.84 -6.21 17.06
CA ARG A 153 3.04 -6.11 17.91
C ARG A 153 3.33 -7.42 18.63
N GLU A 154 2.33 -7.99 19.27
CA GLU A 154 2.45 -9.22 20.05
C GLU A 154 2.88 -10.38 19.15
N TRP A 155 2.23 -10.52 18.00
CA TRP A 155 2.60 -11.52 17.01
C TRP A 155 4.05 -11.31 16.51
N PHE A 156 4.40 -10.08 16.10
CA PHE A 156 5.72 -9.79 15.55
C PHE A 156 6.83 -9.97 16.59
N MET A 157 6.63 -9.54 17.84
CA MET A 157 7.61 -9.71 18.90
C MET A 157 7.80 -11.19 19.28
N SER A 158 6.72 -11.99 19.25
CA SER A 158 6.81 -13.44 19.43
C SER A 158 7.60 -14.09 18.30
N TRP A 159 7.30 -13.76 17.03
CA TRP A 159 8.04 -14.19 15.86
C TRP A 159 9.51 -13.78 15.94
N LEU A 160 9.79 -12.54 16.30
CA LEU A 160 11.15 -12.01 16.44
C LEU A 160 11.94 -12.77 17.50
N GLY A 161 11.32 -13.09 18.63
CA GLY A 161 11.92 -13.89 19.70
C GLY A 161 12.30 -15.30 19.26
N GLN A 162 11.56 -15.88 18.34
CA GLN A 162 11.83 -17.22 17.81
C GLN A 162 12.92 -17.21 16.72
N HIS A 163 12.94 -16.22 15.83
CA HIS A 163 13.82 -16.21 14.64
C HIS A 163 15.04 -15.32 14.81
N HIS A 164 14.93 -14.24 15.60
CA HIS A 164 15.98 -13.23 15.76
C HIS A 164 16.04 -12.71 17.23
N PRO A 165 16.24 -13.57 18.22
CA PRO A 165 16.16 -13.20 19.65
C PRO A 165 17.10 -12.04 20.02
N TYR A 166 18.24 -11.92 19.35
CA TYR A 166 19.21 -10.83 19.53
C TYR A 166 18.69 -9.43 19.12
N LEU A 167 17.56 -9.35 18.39
CA LEU A 167 16.94 -8.08 18.00
C LEU A 167 15.83 -7.62 18.94
N VAL A 168 15.31 -8.47 19.83
CA VAL A 168 14.16 -8.16 20.70
C VAL A 168 14.38 -6.85 21.45
N ASN A 169 15.47 -6.73 22.21
CA ASN A 169 15.78 -5.51 22.96
C ASN A 169 15.97 -4.27 22.09
N ARG A 170 16.39 -4.44 20.81
CA ARG A 170 16.54 -3.33 19.86
C ARG A 170 15.18 -2.84 19.39
N TYR A 171 14.24 -3.75 19.14
CA TYR A 171 12.87 -3.42 18.76
C TYR A 171 12.10 -2.78 19.93
N GLU A 172 12.24 -3.28 21.14
CA GLU A 172 11.65 -2.68 22.33
C GLU A 172 12.06 -1.22 22.48
N ARG A 173 13.38 -0.93 22.33
CA ARG A 173 13.88 0.45 22.37
C ARG A 173 13.39 1.29 21.18
N LEU A 174 13.39 0.73 19.97
CA LEU A 174 12.97 1.47 18.77
C LEU A 174 11.49 1.85 18.82
N TYR A 175 10.65 1.01 19.40
CA TYR A 175 9.20 1.21 19.51
C TYR A 175 8.74 1.53 20.94
N ALA A 176 9.62 2.04 21.78
CA ALA A 176 9.31 2.39 23.17
C ALA A 176 8.23 3.49 23.26
N GLU A 177 8.22 4.44 22.33
CA GLU A 177 7.30 5.57 22.34
C GLU A 177 5.95 5.29 21.62
N GLY A 178 5.74 4.06 21.12
CA GLY A 178 4.46 3.72 20.50
C GLY A 178 4.56 2.76 19.33
N VAL A 179 3.56 2.82 18.45
CA VAL A 179 3.39 1.88 17.34
C VAL A 179 4.28 2.19 16.13
N TYR A 180 4.83 3.39 16.05
CA TYR A 180 5.67 3.83 14.94
C TYR A 180 7.13 3.92 15.35
N ALA A 181 8.03 3.56 14.46
CA ALA A 181 9.45 3.88 14.62
C ALA A 181 9.63 5.42 14.71
N PRO A 182 10.65 5.91 15.44
CA PRO A 182 10.89 7.34 15.61
C PRO A 182 10.97 8.09 14.26
N LYS A 183 10.58 9.36 14.23
CA LYS A 183 10.57 10.19 13.02
C LYS A 183 11.94 10.27 12.34
N TRP A 184 13.02 10.33 13.11
CA TRP A 184 14.38 10.36 12.55
C TRP A 184 14.70 9.07 11.78
N TYR A 185 14.24 7.91 12.28
CA TYR A 185 14.42 6.62 11.62
C TYR A 185 13.62 6.54 10.32
N GLN A 186 12.36 6.91 10.37
CA GLN A 186 11.50 6.95 9.18
C GLN A 186 12.10 7.87 8.10
N ARG A 187 12.57 9.08 8.48
CA ARG A 187 13.20 10.04 7.55
C ARG A 187 14.49 9.49 6.94
N ARG A 188 15.30 8.77 7.73
CA ARG A 188 16.50 8.11 7.22
C ARG A 188 16.18 7.13 6.10
N ILE A 189 15.22 6.22 6.33
CA ILE A 189 14.80 5.21 5.34
C ILE A 189 14.20 5.90 4.12
N THR A 190 13.31 6.85 4.33
CA THR A 190 12.66 7.60 3.23
C THR A 190 13.70 8.27 2.34
N ARG A 191 14.69 8.94 2.91
CA ARG A 191 15.76 9.59 2.15
C ARG A 191 16.55 8.56 1.34
N GLN A 192 17.02 7.48 1.98
CA GLN A 192 17.79 6.45 1.29
C GLN A 192 17.02 5.83 0.11
N VAL A 193 15.75 5.52 0.30
CA VAL A 193 14.91 4.95 -0.77
C VAL A 193 14.69 5.96 -1.90
N HIS A 194 14.46 7.23 -1.59
CA HIS A 194 14.30 8.28 -2.61
C HIS A 194 15.59 8.56 -3.38
N ASP A 195 16.75 8.50 -2.71
CA ASP A 195 18.06 8.66 -3.37
C ASP A 195 18.29 7.52 -4.35
N LEU A 196 18.01 6.27 -3.93
CA LEU A 196 18.08 5.10 -4.80
C LEU A 196 17.05 5.16 -5.93
N ALA A 197 15.83 5.61 -5.67
CA ALA A 197 14.81 5.77 -6.71
C ALA A 197 15.28 6.70 -7.82
N ARG A 198 15.89 7.84 -7.47
CA ARG A 198 16.48 8.77 -8.43
C ARG A 198 17.65 8.13 -9.19
N GLU A 199 18.51 7.38 -8.50
CA GLU A 199 19.64 6.65 -9.12
C GLU A 199 19.16 5.66 -10.18
N TYR A 200 18.06 4.97 -9.94
CA TYR A 200 17.47 3.98 -10.86
C TYR A 200 16.40 4.55 -11.81
N GLY A 201 16.25 5.87 -11.88
CA GLY A 201 15.33 6.52 -12.81
C GLY A 201 13.84 6.36 -12.50
N ILE A 202 13.49 5.97 -11.27
CA ILE A 202 12.10 6.01 -10.81
C ILE A 202 11.76 7.49 -10.55
N GLY A 203 10.69 7.98 -11.18
CA GLY A 203 10.26 9.38 -11.10
C GLY A 203 10.02 9.89 -9.68
N PRO A 204 9.85 11.21 -9.50
CA PRO A 204 9.68 11.80 -8.18
C PRO A 204 8.48 11.16 -7.49
N THR A 205 8.73 10.66 -6.29
CA THR A 205 7.71 10.09 -5.43
C THR A 205 6.78 11.24 -5.03
N ARG A 206 5.62 11.34 -5.62
CA ARG A 206 4.54 12.15 -5.04
C ARG A 206 4.08 11.42 -3.79
N ALA A 207 4.47 11.89 -2.63
CA ALA A 207 4.25 11.26 -1.33
C ALA A 207 2.77 11.02 -0.97
N GLU A 208 1.82 11.48 -1.77
CA GLU A 208 0.40 11.49 -1.40
C GLU A 208 -0.58 11.14 -2.54
N MET A 209 -0.09 10.78 -3.74
CA MET A 209 -1.03 10.45 -4.81
C MET A 209 -0.74 9.08 -5.42
N PRO A 210 -1.76 8.20 -5.53
CA PRO A 210 -1.69 7.03 -6.39
C PRO A 210 -1.38 7.49 -7.81
N HIS A 211 -0.60 6.69 -8.57
CA HIS A 211 -0.28 7.02 -9.96
C HIS A 211 -1.56 7.16 -10.75
N ARG A 212 -1.73 8.34 -11.33
CA ARG A 212 -2.84 8.65 -12.21
C ARG A 212 -2.45 8.30 -13.62
N LEU A 213 -3.14 7.37 -14.21
CA LEU A 213 -3.25 7.31 -15.67
C LEU A 213 -4.19 8.44 -16.07
N ARG A 214 -3.70 9.42 -16.81
CA ARG A 214 -4.57 10.44 -17.42
C ARG A 214 -5.20 9.83 -18.66
N PRO A 215 -6.50 10.07 -18.90
CA PRO A 215 -7.09 9.74 -20.18
C PRO A 215 -6.30 10.43 -21.30
N ALA A 216 -5.94 9.69 -22.34
CA ALA A 216 -5.33 10.27 -23.51
C ALA A 216 -6.38 11.17 -24.19
N GLY A 217 -6.20 12.51 -24.15
CA GLY A 217 -6.94 13.39 -25.02
C GLY A 217 -7.74 14.55 -24.41
N HIS A 218 -7.50 14.98 -23.18
CA HIS A 218 -8.10 16.26 -22.74
C HIS A 218 -7.10 17.41 -22.86
N PRO A 219 -7.39 18.45 -23.67
CA PRO A 219 -6.58 19.66 -23.72
C PRO A 219 -6.67 20.40 -22.38
N VAL A 220 -5.54 20.93 -21.94
CA VAL A 220 -5.42 21.79 -20.77
C VAL A 220 -6.18 23.09 -21.07
N THR A 221 -7.43 23.21 -20.65
CA THR A 221 -8.11 24.50 -20.58
C THR A 221 -7.64 25.20 -19.31
N GLY A 222 -7.09 26.42 -19.53
CA GLY A 222 -6.52 27.26 -18.49
C GLY A 222 -7.50 27.54 -17.35
N SER A 223 -6.94 27.66 -16.16
CA SER A 223 -7.64 28.12 -14.94
C SER A 223 -8.20 29.52 -15.12
N PRO A 224 -9.44 29.77 -14.79
CA PRO A 224 -9.85 31.12 -14.42
C PRO A 224 -9.61 31.32 -12.92
N ASP A 225 -8.90 32.39 -12.67
CA ASP A 225 -8.70 33.07 -11.39
C ASP A 225 -10.06 33.47 -10.79
N HIS A 226 -10.42 32.98 -9.61
CA HIS A 226 -11.53 33.54 -8.85
C HIS A 226 -11.20 33.59 -7.35
N GLY A 227 -11.20 34.86 -6.89
CA GLY A 227 -10.94 35.33 -5.56
C GLY A 227 -11.83 34.74 -4.47
N SER A 228 -11.29 34.74 -3.28
CA SER A 228 -11.99 34.49 -2.00
C SER A 228 -13.14 35.44 -1.76
N PRO A 229 -14.16 35.00 -1.03
CA PRO A 229 -14.46 35.72 0.21
C PRO A 229 -14.77 34.84 1.44
N ALA A 230 -14.75 35.49 2.54
CA ALA A 230 -14.64 35.13 3.94
C ALA A 230 -15.89 34.54 4.62
N SER A 231 -15.60 33.90 5.77
CA SER A 231 -16.26 33.89 7.11
C SER A 231 -17.63 33.29 7.36
N GLY A 232 -17.65 32.23 8.18
CA GLY A 232 -18.35 31.91 9.43
C GLY A 232 -19.84 31.52 9.39
N PRO A 233 -20.49 31.04 10.49
CA PRO A 233 -19.97 30.40 11.69
C PRO A 233 -20.65 29.05 12.08
N SER A 234 -20.13 28.44 13.15
CA SER A 234 -20.55 27.32 14.00
C SER A 234 -22.04 26.97 14.17
N SER A 235 -22.34 25.66 14.28
CA SER A 235 -23.39 25.15 15.18
C SER A 235 -23.13 23.70 15.63
N SER A 236 -23.39 23.50 16.91
CA SER A 236 -23.15 22.36 17.81
C SER A 236 -24.22 21.26 17.78
N GLY A 237 -23.79 20.00 18.01
CA GLY A 237 -24.42 18.91 18.78
C GLY A 237 -25.50 18.07 18.13
N PRO A 238 -25.92 16.91 18.75
CA PRO A 238 -25.39 16.21 19.89
C PRO A 238 -25.18 14.67 19.68
N SER A 239 -24.61 14.04 20.70
CA SER A 239 -24.38 12.62 20.93
C SER A 239 -25.60 11.70 20.91
N ALA A 240 -25.42 10.45 20.47
CA ALA A 240 -26.26 9.31 20.88
C ALA A 240 -25.42 8.03 21.03
N SER A 241 -25.56 7.44 22.21
CA SER A 241 -25.02 6.18 22.69
C SER A 241 -25.89 4.99 22.26
N ALA A 242 -25.29 3.81 22.09
CA ALA A 242 -25.79 2.45 22.36
C ALA A 242 -25.01 1.46 21.48
N SER A 243 -24.74 0.23 21.80
CA SER A 243 -24.80 -0.69 22.94
C SER A 243 -24.00 -1.93 22.55
N ARG A 244 -23.43 -2.61 23.54
CA ARG A 244 -22.62 -3.83 23.43
C ARG A 244 -23.45 -5.01 22.93
N HIS A 245 -22.85 -5.85 22.07
CA HIS A 245 -23.11 -7.29 22.07
C HIS A 245 -21.81 -8.04 21.93
N SER A 246 -21.58 -8.89 22.91
CA SER A 246 -20.49 -9.85 23.01
C SER A 246 -20.92 -11.14 22.32
N ASP A 247 -20.09 -11.65 21.41
CA ASP A 247 -20.10 -13.08 21.07
C ASP A 247 -18.65 -13.55 20.92
N ALA A 248 -18.30 -14.46 21.80
CA ALA A 248 -17.02 -15.15 21.81
C ALA A 248 -17.12 -16.37 20.88
N SER A 249 -16.29 -16.43 19.86
CA SER A 249 -15.97 -17.68 19.18
C SER A 249 -14.47 -17.82 19.00
N THR A 250 -13.96 -18.88 19.59
CA THR A 250 -12.61 -19.40 19.59
C THR A 250 -12.16 -19.73 18.16
N SER A 251 -11.24 -18.97 17.62
CA SER A 251 -10.55 -19.32 16.38
C SER A 251 -9.04 -19.24 16.60
N GLY A 252 -8.33 -20.26 16.10
CA GLY A 252 -6.88 -20.43 16.24
C GLY A 252 -6.07 -19.25 15.68
N PRO A 253 -4.73 -19.29 15.81
CA PRO A 253 -3.89 -18.12 15.56
C PRO A 253 -4.01 -17.63 14.12
N THR A 254 -4.70 -16.51 13.95
CA THR A 254 -4.80 -15.83 12.66
C THR A 254 -3.56 -14.99 12.47
N GLN A 255 -2.82 -15.26 11.40
CA GLN A 255 -1.67 -14.46 11.02
C GLN A 255 -2.12 -13.01 10.72
N LEU A 256 -1.62 -12.07 11.50
CA LEU A 256 -1.87 -10.65 11.32
C LEU A 256 -0.94 -10.06 10.25
N SER A 257 -1.47 -9.21 9.39
CA SER A 257 -0.67 -8.51 8.39
C SER A 257 0.12 -7.35 9.01
N LEU A 258 1.39 -7.21 8.64
CA LEU A 258 2.35 -6.26 9.20
C LEU A 258 2.33 -4.86 8.54
N LEU A 259 1.30 -4.50 7.80
CA LEU A 259 1.20 -3.14 7.22
C LEU A 259 0.39 -2.18 8.05
#